data_fb915309003a7cc2a2b4fbadfbf47cf3
#
_entry.id   fb915309003a7cc2a2b4fbadfbf47cf3
#
_cell.length_a   1.000
_cell.length_b   1.000
_cell.length_c   1.000
_cell.angle_alpha   90.00
_cell.angle_beta   90.00
_cell.angle_gamma   90.00
#
_symmetry.space_group_name_H-M   'P 1'
#
loop_
_entity.id
_entity.type
_entity.pdbx_description
1 polymer ?
#
loop_
_entity_poly.entity_id
_entity_poly.type
_entity_poly.pdbx_seq_one_letter_code
_entity_poly.pdbx_strand_id
1 'polypeptide(L)'
;MKLFPLHIGLRLKLTLPVVFLILVIMFSISFLFGLRHEQTLRSEMKRRAVRIAQTAGTMSLIPLPGVPAWTLSKSFVPLVPQLDPNVLYIVVFDELGKVQAASINQTLLKGLLKQEEIASAEKELISEVTDARAIKEERSGPSRWGSLLPVEVGLQPDGRGKVVVGFSLEEVEREVSSSRRTALGLTLGFVVLGGVVAVAVASSITQPIQVLVRGMEEVRKGNLAADVEIPNKDEIGALANSFNFMIAGLRERDRIKGTFQRFVSSQVAEKVLGAKDIVLTGERRRASILFADIRGFTSMSERLAPEEIVSMLNEYFTVMVDIIITHEGNLDKFIGDAMMAIFGAPLRHPDDPLRAVRTAVDMQRALLELNEERDRRGAEAIYIGIGIATGDVVAGNIGSEKRMEYSVIGDEVNLAARIQSKSGKQKILICPETFKAVQGEMKTIPLEPVMLKGKSHPVQIYEVVY
;
A
#
# COMPACT_ATOMS: atom_id res chain seq x y z
N MET A 1 8.42 13.64 -25.81
CA MET A 1 8.85 12.28 -25.41
C MET A 1 8.59 12.13 -23.93
N LYS A 2 7.35 11.68 -23.53
CA LYS A 2 6.96 11.48 -22.10
C LYS A 2 7.57 10.16 -21.67
N LEU A 3 8.62 10.21 -20.85
CA LEU A 3 9.11 9.04 -20.12
C LEU A 3 7.93 8.51 -19.27
N PHE A 4 7.50 7.29 -19.57
CA PHE A 4 6.60 6.52 -18.73
C PHE A 4 7.21 6.44 -17.34
N PRO A 5 6.53 6.85 -16.27
CA PRO A 5 7.00 6.55 -14.93
C PRO A 5 6.88 5.02 -14.74
N LEU A 6 8.01 4.32 -14.77
CA LEU A 6 8.09 2.97 -14.26
C LEU A 6 7.57 3.02 -12.81
N HIS A 7 6.36 2.49 -12.57
CA HIS A 7 5.85 2.27 -11.22
C HIS A 7 6.70 1.19 -10.54
N ILE A 8 7.89 1.60 -10.11
CA ILE A 8 8.77 0.76 -9.29
C ILE A 8 8.03 0.52 -7.98
N GLY A 9 7.64 -0.73 -7.74
CA GLY A 9 6.95 -1.10 -6.50
C GLY A 9 7.77 -0.73 -5.26
N LEU A 10 7.11 -0.49 -4.14
CA LEU A 10 7.73 -0.06 -2.88
C LEU A 10 8.87 -1.00 -2.44
N ARG A 11 8.75 -2.31 -2.67
CA ARG A 11 9.82 -3.28 -2.42
C ARG A 11 11.11 -2.92 -3.14
N LEU A 12 11.02 -2.65 -4.43
CA LEU A 12 12.19 -2.36 -5.26
C LEU A 12 12.81 -1.00 -4.90
N LYS A 13 11.98 -0.02 -4.50
CA LYS A 13 12.45 1.29 -4.01
C LYS A 13 13.24 1.18 -2.70
N LEU A 14 12.92 0.22 -1.83
CA LEU A 14 13.61 0.01 -0.57
C LEU A 14 14.85 -0.89 -0.73
N THR A 15 14.78 -1.96 -1.53
CA THR A 15 15.88 -2.92 -1.68
C THR A 15 17.01 -2.42 -2.57
N LEU A 16 16.70 -1.74 -3.68
CA LEU A 16 17.71 -1.30 -4.65
C LEU A 16 18.78 -0.37 -4.06
N PRO A 17 18.45 0.69 -3.29
CA PRO A 17 19.44 1.58 -2.69
C PRO A 17 20.31 0.86 -1.66
N VAL A 18 19.74 -0.05 -0.87
CA VAL A 18 20.49 -0.82 0.15
C VAL A 18 21.47 -1.77 -0.50
N VAL A 19 21.05 -2.54 -1.50
CA VAL A 19 21.90 -3.45 -2.25
C VAL A 19 23.00 -2.67 -2.98
N PHE A 20 22.67 -1.56 -3.62
CA PHE A 20 23.64 -0.70 -4.29
C PHE A 20 24.70 -0.15 -3.30
N LEU A 21 24.27 0.33 -2.13
CA LEU A 21 25.18 0.84 -1.11
C LEU A 21 26.14 -0.25 -0.61
N ILE A 22 25.64 -1.46 -0.35
CA ILE A 22 26.46 -2.62 0.05
C ILE A 22 27.50 -2.93 -1.04
N LEU A 23 27.07 -2.96 -2.31
CA LEU A 23 27.97 -3.19 -3.44
C LEU A 23 29.10 -2.17 -3.52
N VAL A 24 28.77 -0.89 -3.40
CA VAL A 24 29.76 0.21 -3.46
C VAL A 24 30.74 0.10 -2.30
N ILE A 25 30.27 -0.11 -1.08
CA ILE A 25 31.13 -0.22 0.11
C ILE A 25 32.06 -1.43 -0.01
N MET A 26 31.52 -2.62 -0.35
CA MET A 26 32.29 -3.84 -0.43
C MET A 26 33.32 -3.79 -1.58
N PHE A 27 32.92 -3.24 -2.73
CA PHE A 27 33.85 -3.04 -3.85
C PHE A 27 35.00 -2.08 -3.44
N SER A 28 34.67 -0.97 -2.79
CA SER A 28 35.67 0.02 -2.33
C SER A 28 36.66 -0.60 -1.34
N ILE A 29 36.16 -1.35 -0.35
CA ILE A 29 37.01 -2.02 0.64
C ILE A 29 37.93 -3.07 -0.04
N SER A 30 37.36 -3.92 -0.89
CA SER A 30 38.10 -4.96 -1.61
C SER A 30 39.19 -4.36 -2.50
N PHE A 31 38.85 -3.29 -3.23
CA PHE A 31 39.79 -2.59 -4.11
C PHE A 31 40.95 -1.94 -3.32
N LEU A 32 40.64 -1.19 -2.26
CA LEU A 32 41.63 -0.53 -1.41
C LEU A 32 42.52 -1.53 -0.70
N PHE A 33 41.95 -2.65 -0.21
CA PHE A 33 42.73 -3.73 0.41
C PHE A 33 43.69 -4.34 -0.57
N GLY A 34 43.24 -4.68 -1.80
CA GLY A 34 44.10 -5.24 -2.86
C GLY A 34 45.28 -4.34 -3.20
N LEU A 35 45.03 -3.04 -3.39
CA LEU A 35 46.08 -2.05 -3.69
C LEU A 35 47.12 -1.95 -2.55
N ARG A 36 46.65 -1.83 -1.29
CA ARG A 36 47.57 -1.75 -0.15
C ARG A 36 48.38 -3.02 0.06
N HIS A 37 47.78 -4.18 -0.10
CA HIS A 37 48.40 -5.44 0.11
C HIS A 37 49.55 -5.67 -0.92
N GLU A 38 49.30 -5.39 -2.19
CA GLU A 38 50.30 -5.45 -3.25
C GLU A 38 51.47 -4.50 -2.99
N GLN A 39 51.20 -3.22 -2.61
CA GLN A 39 52.21 -2.23 -2.30
C GLN A 39 53.08 -2.67 -1.10
N THR A 40 52.47 -3.25 -0.08
CA THR A 40 53.19 -3.74 1.12
C THR A 40 54.11 -4.88 0.76
N LEU A 41 53.66 -5.91 0.03
CA LEU A 41 54.46 -7.05 -0.39
C LEU A 41 55.61 -6.58 -1.28
N ARG A 42 55.38 -5.76 -2.27
CA ARG A 42 56.44 -5.21 -3.12
C ARG A 42 57.48 -4.41 -2.33
N SER A 43 57.07 -3.60 -1.35
CA SER A 43 57.96 -2.82 -0.52
C SER A 43 58.83 -3.70 0.40
N GLU A 44 58.25 -4.75 0.97
CA GLU A 44 59.00 -5.74 1.78
C GLU A 44 60.01 -6.49 0.95
N MET A 45 59.67 -6.95 -0.24
CA MET A 45 60.60 -7.62 -1.17
C MET A 45 61.75 -6.68 -1.55
N LYS A 46 61.45 -5.40 -1.86
CA LYS A 46 62.48 -4.44 -2.17
C LYS A 46 63.46 -4.22 -1.00
N ARG A 47 62.96 -4.08 0.23
CA ARG A 47 63.80 -3.96 1.45
C ARG A 47 64.63 -5.21 1.67
N ARG A 48 64.09 -6.42 1.41
CA ARG A 48 64.81 -7.68 1.52
C ARG A 48 65.90 -7.79 0.48
N ALA A 49 65.62 -7.40 -0.76
CA ALA A 49 66.57 -7.37 -1.86
C ALA A 49 67.77 -6.42 -1.58
N VAL A 50 67.46 -5.20 -1.07
CA VAL A 50 68.51 -4.25 -0.69
C VAL A 50 69.42 -4.82 0.42
N ARG A 51 68.84 -5.45 1.45
CA ARG A 51 69.65 -6.09 2.53
C ARG A 51 70.57 -7.17 1.99
N ILE A 52 70.09 -8.06 1.12
CA ILE A 52 70.88 -9.13 0.53
C ILE A 52 72.00 -8.52 -0.33
N ALA A 53 71.68 -7.54 -1.17
CA ALA A 53 72.69 -6.87 -1.99
C ALA A 53 73.77 -6.17 -1.17
N GLN A 54 73.37 -5.50 -0.07
CA GLN A 54 74.32 -4.88 0.86
C GLN A 54 75.22 -5.92 1.54
N THR A 55 74.64 -7.01 2.04
CA THR A 55 75.42 -8.10 2.67
C THR A 55 76.39 -8.74 1.70
N ALA A 56 75.93 -9.08 0.50
CA ALA A 56 76.79 -9.62 -0.54
C ALA A 56 77.89 -8.69 -0.95
N GLY A 57 77.60 -7.39 -1.04
CA GLY A 57 78.58 -6.34 -1.34
C GLY A 57 79.66 -6.20 -0.27
N THR A 58 79.23 -6.14 0.99
CA THR A 58 80.17 -6.02 2.12
C THR A 58 81.07 -7.22 2.22
N MET A 59 80.54 -8.44 2.04
CA MET A 59 81.36 -9.65 2.06
C MET A 59 82.31 -9.76 0.86
N SER A 60 81.91 -9.15 -0.26
CA SER A 60 82.79 -9.15 -1.47
C SER A 60 84.03 -8.25 -1.37
N LEU A 61 83.99 -7.30 -0.41
CA LEU A 61 85.03 -6.28 -0.22
C LEU A 61 85.94 -6.54 0.99
N ILE A 62 85.75 -7.60 1.76
CA ILE A 62 86.56 -7.89 2.94
C ILE A 62 88.00 -8.11 2.48
N PRO A 63 88.99 -7.26 2.90
CA PRO A 63 90.41 -7.44 2.56
C PRO A 63 91.00 -8.57 3.41
N LEU A 64 91.50 -9.57 2.77
CA LEU A 64 92.25 -10.60 3.45
C LEU A 64 93.73 -10.49 3.08
N PRO A 65 94.69 -10.60 4.06
CA PRO A 65 96.11 -10.49 3.80
C PRO A 65 96.61 -11.55 2.78
N GLY A 66 97.18 -11.06 1.71
CA GLY A 66 97.72 -11.94 0.65
C GLY A 66 96.73 -12.52 -0.36
N VAL A 67 95.46 -12.12 -0.26
CA VAL A 67 94.36 -12.56 -1.18
C VAL A 67 94.02 -11.42 -2.10
N PRO A 68 93.95 -11.58 -3.43
CA PRO A 68 93.54 -10.52 -4.34
C PRO A 68 92.10 -10.02 -4.01
N ALA A 69 91.88 -8.70 -4.17
CA ALA A 69 90.51 -8.11 -4.08
C ALA A 69 89.55 -8.93 -4.97
N TRP A 70 88.33 -9.04 -4.56
CA TRP A 70 87.27 -9.77 -5.24
C TRP A 70 87.36 -11.33 -5.18
N THR A 71 88.41 -11.94 -4.51
CA THR A 71 88.49 -13.42 -4.41
C THR A 71 87.33 -13.96 -3.58
N LEU A 72 86.95 -13.30 -2.54
CA LEU A 72 85.75 -13.68 -1.71
C LEU A 72 84.45 -13.60 -2.47
N SER A 73 84.36 -12.64 -3.40
CA SER A 73 83.12 -12.57 -4.21
C SER A 73 82.88 -13.84 -5.04
N LYS A 74 83.95 -14.44 -5.59
CA LYS A 74 83.86 -15.68 -6.34
C LYS A 74 83.43 -16.86 -5.51
N SER A 75 83.69 -16.86 -4.22
CA SER A 75 83.35 -17.96 -3.31
C SER A 75 81.96 -17.74 -2.65
N PHE A 76 81.61 -16.51 -2.32
CA PHE A 76 80.34 -16.16 -1.58
C PHE A 76 79.18 -15.94 -2.51
N VAL A 77 79.38 -15.26 -3.64
CA VAL A 77 78.22 -14.91 -4.54
C VAL A 77 77.48 -16.17 -5.02
N PRO A 78 78.09 -17.30 -5.29
CA PRO A 78 77.33 -18.54 -5.63
C PRO A 78 76.48 -19.10 -4.53
N LEU A 79 76.70 -18.71 -3.26
CA LEU A 79 75.87 -19.16 -2.11
C LEU A 79 74.62 -18.32 -1.90
N VAL A 80 74.59 -17.06 -2.37
CA VAL A 80 73.51 -16.14 -2.10
C VAL A 80 72.18 -16.63 -2.65
N PRO A 81 72.05 -17.15 -3.87
CA PRO A 81 70.78 -17.70 -4.37
C PRO A 81 70.29 -18.95 -3.60
N GLN A 82 71.18 -19.60 -2.84
CA GLN A 82 70.80 -20.74 -1.98
C GLN A 82 70.28 -20.29 -0.64
N LEU A 83 70.59 -19.05 -0.19
CA LEU A 83 70.16 -18.45 1.08
C LEU A 83 68.76 -17.81 0.98
N ASP A 84 68.36 -17.39 -0.20
CA ASP A 84 67.03 -16.86 -0.44
C ASP A 84 66.42 -17.42 -1.73
N PRO A 85 65.31 -18.18 -1.62
CA PRO A 85 64.69 -18.86 -2.76
C PRO A 85 64.16 -17.90 -3.82
N ASN A 86 63.95 -16.63 -3.48
CA ASN A 86 63.40 -15.61 -4.39
C ASN A 86 64.50 -14.85 -5.15
N VAL A 87 65.77 -15.05 -4.82
CA VAL A 87 66.89 -14.48 -5.59
C VAL A 87 67.14 -15.34 -6.86
N LEU A 88 66.81 -14.73 -8.01
CA LEU A 88 67.04 -15.37 -9.30
C LEU A 88 68.55 -15.30 -9.72
N TYR A 89 69.13 -14.11 -9.58
CA TYR A 89 70.49 -13.85 -9.89
C TYR A 89 71.19 -12.84 -9.00
N ILE A 90 72.47 -12.89 -8.87
CA ILE A 90 73.33 -11.86 -8.25
C ILE A 90 74.56 -11.65 -9.11
N VAL A 91 74.90 -10.38 -9.36
CA VAL A 91 76.12 -10.01 -10.13
C VAL A 91 76.84 -8.90 -9.39
N VAL A 92 78.14 -9.04 -9.27
CA VAL A 92 79.04 -8.06 -8.65
C VAL A 92 79.91 -7.46 -9.76
N PHE A 93 79.90 -6.12 -9.83
CA PHE A 93 80.64 -5.31 -10.76
C PHE A 93 81.76 -4.55 -10.03
N ASP A 94 82.93 -4.42 -10.65
CA ASP A 94 84.01 -3.56 -10.18
C ASP A 94 83.77 -2.07 -10.56
N GLU A 95 84.79 -1.24 -10.24
CA GLU A 95 84.79 0.21 -10.52
C GLU A 95 84.70 0.55 -12.03
N LEU A 96 85.14 -0.35 -12.88
CA LEU A 96 85.09 -0.19 -14.33
C LEU A 96 83.88 -0.82 -14.99
N GLY A 97 82.91 -1.32 -14.16
CA GLY A 97 81.70 -2.00 -14.64
C GLY A 97 81.96 -3.40 -15.17
N LYS A 98 83.12 -4.03 -14.89
CA LYS A 98 83.43 -5.40 -15.30
C LYS A 98 82.85 -6.33 -14.24
N VAL A 99 82.23 -7.44 -14.70
CA VAL A 99 81.74 -8.50 -13.84
C VAL A 99 82.88 -9.23 -13.13
N GLN A 100 82.85 -9.21 -11.79
CA GLN A 100 83.79 -9.93 -10.95
C GLN A 100 83.28 -11.30 -10.48
N ALA A 101 81.96 -11.37 -10.22
CA ALA A 101 81.32 -12.63 -9.89
C ALA A 101 79.82 -12.54 -10.31
N ALA A 102 79.26 -13.67 -10.73
CA ALA A 102 77.85 -13.82 -11.05
C ALA A 102 77.40 -15.21 -10.58
N SER A 103 76.15 -15.27 -10.13
CA SER A 103 75.45 -16.52 -9.78
C SER A 103 74.02 -16.47 -10.12
N ILE A 104 73.42 -17.57 -10.51
CA ILE A 104 72.01 -17.75 -10.82
C ILE A 104 71.51 -18.92 -10.02
N ASN A 105 70.28 -18.74 -9.53
CA ASN A 105 69.53 -19.76 -8.82
C ASN A 105 68.96 -20.78 -9.80
N GLN A 106 69.71 -21.87 -10.00
CA GLN A 106 69.30 -22.92 -10.88
C GLN A 106 67.99 -23.61 -10.45
N THR A 107 67.72 -23.68 -9.16
CA THR A 107 66.44 -24.24 -8.62
C THR A 107 65.25 -23.40 -9.03
N LEU A 108 65.36 -22.08 -8.91
CA LEU A 108 64.31 -21.16 -9.32
C LEU A 108 64.19 -21.19 -10.86
N LEU A 109 65.29 -21.21 -11.59
CA LEU A 109 65.25 -21.26 -13.04
C LEU A 109 64.63 -22.57 -13.57
N LYS A 110 64.81 -23.70 -12.91
CA LYS A 110 64.13 -24.99 -13.21
C LYS A 110 62.60 -24.90 -12.92
N GLY A 111 62.15 -24.06 -12.00
CA GLY A 111 60.74 -23.81 -11.73
C GLY A 111 60.08 -22.93 -12.79
N LEU A 112 60.83 -22.05 -13.44
CA LEU A 112 60.37 -21.11 -14.45
C LEU A 112 60.40 -21.65 -15.89
N LEU A 113 61.32 -22.53 -16.23
CA LEU A 113 61.60 -22.99 -17.59
C LEU A 113 61.57 -24.51 -17.71
N LYS A 114 61.38 -25.01 -18.94
CA LYS A 114 61.53 -26.44 -19.24
C LYS A 114 62.99 -26.84 -19.21
N GLN A 115 63.26 -28.08 -18.84
CA GLN A 115 64.63 -28.60 -18.60
C GLN A 115 65.56 -28.44 -19.77
N GLU A 116 65.04 -28.49 -21.01
CA GLU A 116 65.85 -28.38 -22.26
C GLU A 116 66.31 -26.94 -22.54
N GLU A 117 65.62 -25.95 -21.93
CA GLU A 117 65.87 -24.51 -22.16
C GLU A 117 66.86 -23.93 -21.14
N ILE A 118 67.13 -24.60 -20.02
CA ILE A 118 67.84 -24.03 -18.86
C ILE A 118 69.29 -23.63 -19.22
N ALA A 119 70.03 -24.47 -19.97
CA ALA A 119 71.41 -24.18 -20.29
C ALA A 119 71.56 -22.97 -21.25
N SER A 120 70.62 -22.77 -22.17
CA SER A 120 70.66 -21.63 -23.08
C SER A 120 70.21 -20.39 -22.35
N ALA A 121 69.22 -20.51 -21.46
CA ALA A 121 68.65 -19.47 -20.62
C ALA A 121 69.63 -18.89 -19.61
N GLU A 122 70.47 -19.76 -19.01
CA GLU A 122 71.54 -19.34 -18.08
C GLU A 122 72.55 -18.42 -18.76
N LYS A 123 73.01 -18.78 -19.97
CA LYS A 123 73.92 -17.94 -20.75
C LYS A 123 73.28 -16.63 -21.21
N GLU A 124 72.01 -16.66 -21.61
CA GLU A 124 71.32 -15.54 -22.09
C GLU A 124 71.05 -14.56 -20.93
N LEU A 125 70.60 -15.03 -19.75
CA LEU A 125 70.37 -14.23 -18.54
C LEU A 125 71.69 -13.61 -18.06
N ILE A 126 72.79 -14.33 -18.01
CA ILE A 126 74.09 -13.77 -17.67
C ILE A 126 74.53 -12.71 -18.68
N SER A 127 74.36 -12.91 -19.98
CA SER A 127 74.61 -11.91 -20.99
C SER A 127 73.72 -10.65 -20.85
N GLU A 128 72.46 -10.85 -20.60
CA GLU A 128 71.52 -9.80 -20.43
C GLU A 128 71.81 -8.98 -19.15
N VAL A 129 72.17 -9.63 -18.06
CA VAL A 129 72.49 -8.99 -16.77
C VAL A 129 73.85 -8.31 -16.77
N THR A 130 74.83 -8.80 -17.60
CA THR A 130 76.10 -8.18 -17.74
C THR A 130 76.09 -6.92 -18.60
N ASP A 131 75.07 -6.67 -19.38
CA ASP A 131 74.93 -5.43 -20.10
C ASP A 131 74.36 -4.36 -19.09
N ALA A 132 75.30 -3.48 -18.66
CA ALA A 132 74.99 -2.46 -17.65
C ALA A 132 73.84 -1.49 -17.97
N ARG A 133 73.36 -1.48 -19.22
CA ARG A 133 72.18 -0.66 -19.65
C ARG A 133 70.84 -1.37 -19.42
N ALA A 134 70.82 -2.69 -19.33
CA ALA A 134 69.58 -3.49 -19.19
C ALA A 134 68.98 -3.57 -17.77
N ILE A 135 69.78 -3.13 -16.77
CA ILE A 135 69.47 -3.38 -15.32
C ILE A 135 68.60 -2.28 -14.68
N LYS A 136 68.36 -1.15 -15.36
CA LYS A 136 67.75 0.03 -14.71
C LYS A 136 66.24 0.03 -14.57
N GLU A 137 65.50 -0.88 -15.17
CA GLU A 137 64.06 -0.90 -15.16
C GLU A 137 63.47 -2.14 -14.48
N GLU A 138 62.50 -1.90 -13.61
CA GLU A 138 61.62 -2.95 -13.10
C GLU A 138 60.89 -3.60 -14.28
N ARG A 139 61.25 -4.80 -14.67
CA ARG A 139 60.62 -5.54 -15.75
C ARG A 139 59.35 -6.20 -15.22
N SER A 140 58.28 -5.40 -15.16
CA SER A 140 56.90 -5.87 -14.91
C SER A 140 56.26 -6.24 -16.23
N GLY A 141 56.32 -7.54 -16.60
CA GLY A 141 55.65 -8.04 -17.80
C GLY A 141 56.02 -9.51 -18.07
N PRO A 142 55.32 -10.17 -19.00
CA PRO A 142 55.60 -11.57 -19.36
C PRO A 142 56.95 -11.66 -20.11
N SER A 143 58.02 -11.57 -19.35
CA SER A 143 59.35 -11.94 -19.84
C SER A 143 59.54 -13.45 -19.70
N ARG A 144 60.51 -14.04 -20.45
CA ARG A 144 60.87 -15.46 -20.34
C ARG A 144 61.29 -15.86 -18.92
N TRP A 145 61.63 -14.85 -18.11
CA TRP A 145 62.10 -14.99 -16.71
C TRP A 145 61.03 -14.69 -15.66
N GLY A 146 59.77 -14.50 -16.04
CA GLY A 146 58.71 -13.99 -15.16
C GLY A 146 58.89 -12.49 -14.82
N SER A 147 58.17 -12.02 -13.82
CA SER A 147 58.32 -10.66 -13.31
C SER A 147 59.52 -10.56 -12.40
N LEU A 148 60.46 -9.67 -12.70
CA LEU A 148 61.71 -9.48 -11.98
C LEU A 148 61.79 -8.07 -11.38
N LEU A 149 62.29 -7.99 -10.13
CA LEU A 149 62.68 -6.77 -9.44
C LEU A 149 64.20 -6.69 -9.34
N PRO A 150 64.89 -5.99 -10.24
CA PRO A 150 66.30 -5.76 -10.10
C PRO A 150 66.57 -4.69 -9.05
N VAL A 151 67.48 -4.96 -8.12
CA VAL A 151 67.92 -4.03 -7.08
C VAL A 151 69.43 -3.81 -7.20
N GLU A 152 69.83 -2.59 -7.45
CA GLU A 152 71.22 -2.16 -7.54
C GLU A 152 71.66 -1.47 -6.25
N VAL A 153 72.79 -1.87 -5.68
CA VAL A 153 73.40 -1.28 -4.49
C VAL A 153 74.90 -1.02 -4.75
N GLY A 154 75.30 0.22 -4.51
CA GLY A 154 76.76 0.60 -4.57
C GLY A 154 77.53 -0.05 -3.42
N LEU A 155 78.77 -0.47 -3.69
CA LEU A 155 79.60 -1.20 -2.73
C LEU A 155 80.38 -0.33 -1.73
N GLN A 156 80.58 0.98 -2.06
CA GLN A 156 81.30 1.94 -1.21
C GLN A 156 80.60 3.30 -1.27
N PRO A 157 80.80 4.19 -0.28
CA PRO A 157 80.28 5.53 -0.32
C PRO A 157 80.64 6.32 -1.58
N ASP A 158 81.80 5.99 -2.19
CA ASP A 158 82.36 6.64 -3.37
C ASP A 158 81.83 6.01 -4.68
N GLY A 159 80.93 4.99 -4.62
CA GLY A 159 80.35 4.32 -5.80
C GLY A 159 81.28 3.41 -6.53
N ARG A 160 82.38 2.99 -5.89
CA ARG A 160 83.41 2.03 -6.48
C ARG A 160 82.95 0.60 -6.46
N GLY A 161 82.25 0.23 -7.56
CA GLY A 161 81.63 -1.10 -7.74
C GLY A 161 80.17 -1.12 -7.32
N LYS A 162 79.45 -2.10 -7.81
CA LYS A 162 78.03 -2.32 -7.54
C LYS A 162 77.64 -3.77 -7.51
N VAL A 163 76.62 -4.09 -6.74
CA VAL A 163 75.94 -5.38 -6.72
C VAL A 163 74.54 -5.21 -7.26
N VAL A 164 74.17 -6.09 -8.15
CA VAL A 164 72.81 -6.19 -8.71
C VAL A 164 72.20 -7.53 -8.31
N VAL A 165 71.04 -7.49 -7.69
CA VAL A 165 70.29 -8.67 -7.28
C VAL A 165 68.94 -8.67 -7.99
N GLY A 166 68.63 -9.72 -8.73
CA GLY A 166 67.33 -9.91 -9.37
C GLY A 166 66.42 -10.79 -8.50
N PHE A 167 65.31 -10.25 -8.07
CA PHE A 167 64.30 -10.98 -7.33
C PHE A 167 63.15 -11.41 -8.24
N SER A 168 62.72 -12.66 -8.13
CA SER A 168 61.48 -13.12 -8.74
C SER A 168 60.29 -12.58 -7.96
N LEU A 169 59.34 -11.97 -8.66
CA LEU A 169 58.07 -11.50 -8.12
C LEU A 169 56.96 -12.56 -8.24
N GLU A 170 57.25 -13.74 -8.75
CA GLU A 170 56.22 -14.76 -9.05
C GLU A 170 55.47 -15.22 -7.78
N GLU A 171 56.17 -15.35 -6.65
CA GLU A 171 55.56 -15.67 -5.37
C GLU A 171 54.63 -14.56 -4.92
N VAL A 172 55.02 -13.29 -5.05
CA VAL A 172 54.21 -12.13 -4.74
C VAL A 172 52.96 -12.09 -5.63
N GLU A 173 53.13 -12.33 -6.93
CA GLU A 173 51.98 -12.34 -7.86
C GLU A 173 50.99 -13.47 -7.55
N ARG A 174 51.49 -14.65 -7.17
CA ARG A 174 50.63 -15.77 -6.72
C ARG A 174 49.87 -15.41 -5.44
N GLU A 175 50.56 -14.83 -4.46
CA GLU A 175 49.95 -14.43 -3.20
C GLU A 175 48.89 -13.31 -3.39
N VAL A 176 49.22 -12.29 -4.20
CA VAL A 176 48.28 -11.22 -4.57
C VAL A 176 47.06 -11.79 -5.32
N SER A 177 47.28 -12.72 -6.29
CA SER A 177 46.17 -13.31 -7.04
C SER A 177 45.29 -14.20 -6.17
N SER A 178 45.88 -14.93 -5.21
CA SER A 178 45.14 -15.74 -4.22
C SER A 178 44.30 -14.83 -3.29
N SER A 179 44.91 -13.79 -2.73
CA SER A 179 44.25 -12.82 -1.88
C SER A 179 43.11 -12.13 -2.63
N ARG A 180 43.32 -11.77 -3.89
CA ARG A 180 42.27 -11.14 -4.73
C ARG A 180 41.10 -12.09 -5.00
N ARG A 181 41.33 -13.39 -5.25
CA ARG A 181 40.27 -14.40 -5.41
C ARG A 181 39.45 -14.55 -4.11
N THR A 182 40.12 -14.64 -2.97
CA THR A 182 39.48 -14.73 -1.65
C THR A 182 38.64 -13.50 -1.36
N ALA A 183 39.21 -12.31 -1.62
CA ALA A 183 38.47 -11.05 -1.44
C ALA A 183 37.21 -10.95 -2.34
N LEU A 184 37.33 -11.38 -3.61
CA LEU A 184 36.18 -11.45 -4.52
C LEU A 184 35.11 -12.44 -4.04
N GLY A 185 35.53 -13.62 -3.56
CA GLY A 185 34.60 -14.62 -2.99
C GLY A 185 33.82 -14.09 -1.77
N LEU A 186 34.53 -13.46 -0.84
CA LEU A 186 33.93 -12.84 0.33
C LEU A 186 32.98 -11.70 -0.07
N THR A 187 33.39 -10.84 -1.01
CA THR A 187 32.53 -9.74 -1.52
C THR A 187 31.24 -10.29 -2.10
N LEU A 188 31.30 -11.33 -2.92
CA LEU A 188 30.14 -11.97 -3.50
C LEU A 188 29.20 -12.54 -2.41
N GLY A 189 29.78 -13.23 -1.41
CA GLY A 189 29.05 -13.77 -0.27
C GLY A 189 28.28 -12.68 0.50
N PHE A 190 28.94 -11.56 0.82
CA PHE A 190 28.30 -10.44 1.50
C PHE A 190 27.21 -9.75 0.67
N VAL A 191 27.39 -9.65 -0.65
CA VAL A 191 26.37 -9.11 -1.57
C VAL A 191 25.12 -9.99 -1.58
N VAL A 192 25.28 -11.29 -1.67
CA VAL A 192 24.16 -12.24 -1.62
C VAL A 192 23.44 -12.16 -0.27
N LEU A 193 24.19 -12.21 0.83
CA LEU A 193 23.63 -12.11 2.18
C LEU A 193 22.89 -10.79 2.38
N GLY A 194 23.50 -9.67 2.00
CA GLY A 194 22.89 -8.34 2.09
C GLY A 194 21.63 -8.23 1.23
N GLY A 195 21.62 -8.83 0.05
CA GLY A 195 20.44 -8.91 -0.82
C GLY A 195 19.29 -9.68 -0.16
N VAL A 196 19.57 -10.83 0.44
CA VAL A 196 18.57 -11.62 1.18
C VAL A 196 18.00 -10.83 2.34
N VAL A 197 18.83 -10.20 3.16
CA VAL A 197 18.38 -9.36 4.30
C VAL A 197 17.57 -8.18 3.80
N ALA A 198 17.99 -7.48 2.76
CA ALA A 198 17.25 -6.35 2.19
C ALA A 198 15.86 -6.77 1.69
N VAL A 199 15.74 -7.91 1.01
CA VAL A 199 14.43 -8.45 0.57
C VAL A 199 13.57 -8.84 1.76
N ALA A 200 14.13 -9.47 2.79
CA ALA A 200 13.41 -9.84 4.01
C ALA A 200 12.83 -8.60 4.73
N VAL A 201 13.66 -7.58 4.97
CA VAL A 201 13.23 -6.30 5.59
C VAL A 201 12.19 -5.58 4.73
N ALA A 202 12.44 -5.46 3.42
CA ALA A 202 11.47 -4.82 2.52
C ALA A 202 10.13 -5.56 2.48
N SER A 203 10.12 -6.90 2.58
CA SER A 203 8.87 -7.67 2.62
C SER A 203 8.14 -7.53 3.94
N SER A 204 8.84 -7.48 5.08
CA SER A 204 8.23 -7.30 6.40
C SER A 204 7.51 -5.95 6.55
N ILE A 205 7.92 -4.92 5.83
CA ILE A 205 7.28 -3.60 5.83
C ILE A 205 6.23 -3.48 4.71
N THR A 206 6.57 -3.92 3.50
CA THR A 206 5.73 -3.68 2.32
C THR A 206 4.46 -4.53 2.30
N GLN A 207 4.53 -5.79 2.74
CA GLN A 207 3.36 -6.68 2.73
C GLN A 207 2.23 -6.17 3.65
N PRO A 208 2.48 -5.85 4.93
CA PRO A 208 1.46 -5.30 5.82
C PRO A 208 0.83 -4.01 5.29
N ILE A 209 1.66 -3.09 4.75
CA ILE A 209 1.16 -1.84 4.16
C ILE A 209 0.25 -2.11 2.97
N GLN A 210 0.57 -3.09 2.11
CA GLN A 210 -0.29 -3.46 0.99
C GLN A 210 -1.62 -4.08 1.43
N VAL A 211 -1.65 -4.80 2.55
CA VAL A 211 -2.88 -5.33 3.16
C VAL A 211 -3.75 -4.16 3.65
N LEU A 212 -3.15 -3.19 4.35
CA LEU A 212 -3.84 -1.96 4.77
C LEU A 212 -4.41 -1.18 3.59
N VAL A 213 -3.62 -0.94 2.55
CA VAL A 213 -4.06 -0.21 1.35
C VAL A 213 -5.26 -0.92 0.69
N ARG A 214 -5.23 -2.25 0.59
CA ARG A 214 -6.37 -3.02 0.07
C ARG A 214 -7.61 -2.89 0.96
N GLY A 215 -7.45 -2.97 2.28
CA GLY A 215 -8.55 -2.73 3.22
C GLY A 215 -9.16 -1.33 3.06
N MET A 216 -8.33 -0.29 2.93
CA MET A 216 -8.78 1.09 2.66
C MET A 216 -9.53 1.21 1.33
N GLU A 217 -9.08 0.51 0.29
CA GLU A 217 -9.75 0.50 -1.01
C GLU A 217 -11.14 -0.16 -0.95
N GLU A 218 -11.28 -1.25 -0.19
CA GLU A 218 -12.58 -1.89 0.05
C GLU A 218 -13.53 -0.95 0.81
N VAL A 219 -13.04 -0.27 1.84
CA VAL A 219 -13.83 0.74 2.57
C VAL A 219 -14.25 1.89 1.64
N ARG A 220 -13.37 2.34 0.75
CA ARG A 220 -13.68 3.36 -0.27
C ARG A 220 -14.79 2.93 -1.22
N LYS A 221 -14.88 1.64 -1.54
CA LYS A 221 -15.98 1.06 -2.34
C LYS A 221 -17.28 0.89 -1.54
N GLY A 222 -17.30 1.21 -0.26
CA GLY A 222 -18.46 1.05 0.63
C GLY A 222 -18.51 -0.29 1.36
N ASN A 223 -17.53 -1.18 1.16
CA ASN A 223 -17.45 -2.44 1.89
C ASN A 223 -16.87 -2.22 3.29
N LEU A 224 -17.73 -1.94 4.25
CA LEU A 224 -17.36 -1.80 5.66
C LEU A 224 -17.16 -3.16 6.38
N ALA A 225 -17.42 -4.31 5.71
CA ALA A 225 -17.17 -5.62 6.30
C ALA A 225 -15.68 -6.00 6.25
N ALA A 226 -14.85 -5.26 5.52
CA ALA A 226 -13.42 -5.49 5.45
C ALA A 226 -12.78 -5.38 6.85
N ASP A 227 -12.03 -6.40 7.24
CA ASP A 227 -11.21 -6.42 8.46
C ASP A 227 -9.76 -6.64 8.07
N VAL A 228 -8.85 -5.91 8.67
CA VAL A 228 -7.42 -5.95 8.34
C VAL A 228 -6.67 -6.58 9.51
N GLU A 229 -6.30 -7.85 9.35
CA GLU A 229 -5.46 -8.55 10.32
C GLU A 229 -3.99 -8.44 9.94
N ILE A 230 -3.23 -7.74 10.76
CA ILE A 230 -1.78 -7.61 10.65
C ILE A 230 -1.17 -8.08 11.97
N PRO A 231 -0.43 -9.20 11.98
CA PRO A 231 0.10 -9.80 13.22
C PRO A 231 1.29 -9.04 13.80
N ASN A 232 1.69 -7.92 13.22
CA ASN A 232 2.80 -7.10 13.68
C ASN A 232 2.49 -6.46 15.03
N LYS A 233 3.51 -6.44 15.93
CA LYS A 233 3.44 -5.75 17.24
C LYS A 233 4.19 -4.42 17.26
N ASP A 234 4.41 -3.85 16.08
CA ASP A 234 5.08 -2.58 15.83
C ASP A 234 4.07 -1.47 15.47
N GLU A 235 4.57 -0.35 14.97
CA GLU A 235 3.77 0.80 14.54
C GLU A 235 2.80 0.45 13.42
N ILE A 236 3.13 -0.54 12.58
CA ILE A 236 2.25 -1.00 11.50
C ILE A 236 1.05 -1.75 12.09
N GLY A 237 1.28 -2.58 13.11
CA GLY A 237 0.20 -3.25 13.85
C GLY A 237 -0.70 -2.24 14.57
N ALA A 238 -0.12 -1.22 15.21
CA ALA A 238 -0.88 -0.14 15.83
C ALA A 238 -1.74 0.63 14.81
N LEU A 239 -1.21 0.88 13.61
CA LEU A 239 -1.94 1.52 12.51
C LEU A 239 -3.11 0.64 12.03
N ALA A 240 -2.91 -0.67 11.89
CA ALA A 240 -3.97 -1.61 11.52
C ALA A 240 -5.10 -1.64 12.56
N ASN A 241 -4.76 -1.67 13.85
CA ASN A 241 -5.75 -1.61 14.93
C ASN A 241 -6.54 -0.29 14.90
N SER A 242 -5.86 0.84 14.68
CA SER A 242 -6.51 2.15 14.55
C SER A 242 -7.46 2.21 13.34
N PHE A 243 -7.06 1.60 12.24
CA PHE A 243 -7.90 1.48 11.05
C PHE A 243 -9.14 0.63 11.33
N ASN A 244 -9.00 -0.54 11.96
CA ASN A 244 -10.14 -1.40 12.32
C ASN A 244 -11.09 -0.70 13.31
N PHE A 245 -10.55 0.06 14.27
CA PHE A 245 -11.37 0.87 15.19
C PHE A 245 -12.17 1.93 14.44
N MET A 246 -11.57 2.60 13.47
CA MET A 246 -12.27 3.56 12.62
C MET A 246 -13.39 2.89 11.79
N ILE A 247 -13.13 1.72 11.20
CA ILE A 247 -14.15 0.96 10.46
C ILE A 247 -15.31 0.57 11.38
N ALA A 248 -15.02 0.09 12.60
CA ALA A 248 -16.05 -0.24 13.57
C ALA A 248 -16.94 0.96 13.88
N GLY A 249 -16.36 2.17 14.02
CA GLY A 249 -17.11 3.40 14.18
C GLY A 249 -17.99 3.76 12.97
N LEU A 250 -17.49 3.52 11.75
CA LEU A 250 -18.27 3.73 10.52
C LEU A 250 -19.42 2.72 10.40
N ARG A 251 -19.19 1.44 10.71
CA ARG A 251 -20.24 0.40 10.76
C ARG A 251 -21.35 0.78 11.75
N GLU A 252 -20.97 1.23 12.95
CA GLU A 252 -21.93 1.62 13.96
C GLU A 252 -22.74 2.85 13.52
N ARG A 253 -22.09 3.84 12.92
CA ARG A 253 -22.78 5.00 12.35
C ARG A 253 -23.78 4.59 11.27
N ASP A 254 -23.40 3.69 10.36
CA ASP A 254 -24.29 3.19 9.30
C ASP A 254 -25.44 2.37 9.87
N ARG A 255 -25.19 1.55 10.91
CA ARG A 255 -26.21 0.81 11.63
C ARG A 255 -27.22 1.73 12.30
N ILE A 256 -26.75 2.79 12.98
CA ILE A 256 -27.59 3.80 13.62
C ILE A 256 -28.42 4.51 12.55
N LYS A 257 -27.81 4.93 11.42
CA LYS A 257 -28.50 5.58 10.30
C LYS A 257 -29.61 4.67 9.74
N GLY A 258 -29.30 3.41 9.45
CA GLY A 258 -30.28 2.46 8.92
C GLY A 258 -31.41 2.15 9.91
N THR A 259 -31.10 2.09 11.21
CA THR A 259 -32.12 1.94 12.25
C THR A 259 -32.99 3.20 12.32
N PHE A 260 -32.39 4.38 12.33
CA PHE A 260 -33.12 5.66 12.36
C PHE A 260 -34.08 5.81 11.17
N GLN A 261 -33.68 5.39 9.96
CA GLN A 261 -34.53 5.41 8.76
C GLN A 261 -35.76 4.50 8.84
N ARG A 262 -35.80 3.53 9.76
CA ARG A 262 -36.99 2.71 10.02
C ARG A 262 -38.01 3.40 10.92
N PHE A 263 -37.58 4.36 11.73
CA PHE A 263 -38.46 5.12 12.62
C PHE A 263 -38.92 6.46 12.03
N VAL A 264 -38.19 6.92 11.00
CA VAL A 264 -38.45 8.20 10.31
C VAL A 264 -38.40 7.94 8.80
N SER A 265 -39.33 8.55 8.05
CA SER A 265 -39.32 8.38 6.59
C SER A 265 -37.97 8.81 5.99
N SER A 266 -37.54 8.11 4.93
CA SER A 266 -36.25 8.38 4.28
C SER A 266 -36.08 9.84 3.86
N GLN A 267 -37.17 10.50 3.38
CA GLN A 267 -37.16 11.90 2.97
C GLN A 267 -36.93 12.85 4.14
N VAL A 268 -37.52 12.56 5.30
CA VAL A 268 -37.32 13.34 6.54
C VAL A 268 -35.93 13.08 7.11
N ALA A 269 -35.48 11.83 7.10
CA ALA A 269 -34.13 11.45 7.55
C ALA A 269 -33.03 12.18 6.75
N GLU A 270 -33.14 12.25 5.42
CA GLU A 270 -32.20 12.99 4.57
C GLU A 270 -32.22 14.50 4.86
N LYS A 271 -33.41 15.08 5.03
CA LYS A 271 -33.54 16.51 5.39
C LYS A 271 -32.91 16.83 6.75
N VAL A 272 -33.10 15.96 7.74
CA VAL A 272 -32.58 16.13 9.10
C VAL A 272 -31.04 15.88 9.11
N LEU A 273 -30.56 14.85 8.45
CA LEU A 273 -29.12 14.53 8.39
C LEU A 273 -28.32 15.50 7.52
N GLY A 274 -28.97 16.17 6.55
CA GLY A 274 -28.36 17.19 5.70
C GLY A 274 -28.36 18.60 6.29
N ALA A 275 -29.15 18.86 7.32
CA ALA A 275 -29.24 20.17 7.98
C ALA A 275 -28.11 20.34 9.00
N LYS A 276 -27.43 21.51 9.00
CA LYS A 276 -26.42 21.85 10.00
C LYS A 276 -27.03 22.04 11.40
N ASP A 277 -28.24 22.59 11.46
CA ASP A 277 -29.00 22.81 12.70
C ASP A 277 -30.47 22.43 12.47
N ILE A 278 -31.03 21.67 13.40
CA ILE A 278 -32.46 21.33 13.41
C ILE A 278 -33.18 22.41 14.20
N VAL A 279 -33.84 23.30 13.49
CA VAL A 279 -34.60 24.40 14.11
C VAL A 279 -36.09 24.05 14.12
N LEU A 280 -36.79 24.42 15.20
CA LEU A 280 -38.26 24.37 15.30
C LEU A 280 -38.85 25.49 14.43
N THR A 281 -38.99 25.21 13.13
CA THR A 281 -39.58 26.16 12.17
C THR A 281 -40.60 25.45 11.29
N GLY A 282 -41.67 26.16 10.98
CA GLY A 282 -42.67 25.71 10.00
C GLY A 282 -42.71 26.64 8.79
N GLU A 283 -42.87 26.06 7.62
CA GLU A 283 -43.06 26.80 6.37
C GLU A 283 -44.43 26.54 5.77
N ARG A 284 -45.08 27.59 5.24
CA ARG A 284 -46.32 27.41 4.49
C ARG A 284 -46.09 26.66 3.21
N ARG A 285 -46.84 25.58 3.04
CA ARG A 285 -46.79 24.73 1.86
C ARG A 285 -48.15 24.29 1.43
N ARG A 286 -48.39 24.16 0.13
CA ARG A 286 -49.55 23.45 -0.39
C ARG A 286 -49.26 21.98 -0.39
N ALA A 287 -50.05 21.18 0.29
CA ALA A 287 -49.86 19.73 0.40
C ALA A 287 -51.22 19.00 0.29
N SER A 288 -51.13 17.73 -0.06
CA SER A 288 -52.30 16.82 -0.02
C SER A 288 -52.09 15.82 1.12
N ILE A 289 -53.10 15.75 1.97
CA ILE A 289 -53.08 14.90 3.17
C ILE A 289 -54.01 13.72 2.92
N LEU A 290 -53.50 12.53 3.09
CA LEU A 290 -54.21 11.26 2.96
C LEU A 290 -54.34 10.63 4.35
N PHE A 291 -55.56 10.31 4.74
CA PHE A 291 -55.86 9.43 5.87
C PHE A 291 -56.49 8.14 5.35
N ALA A 292 -56.01 7.03 5.87
CA ALA A 292 -56.57 5.69 5.63
C ALA A 292 -56.77 4.97 6.96
N ASP A 293 -57.88 4.25 7.12
CA ASP A 293 -58.28 3.63 8.38
C ASP A 293 -59.08 2.35 8.16
N ILE A 294 -58.89 1.35 9.00
CA ILE A 294 -59.52 0.03 8.87
C ILE A 294 -60.98 0.12 9.32
N ARG A 295 -61.86 -0.34 8.47
CA ARG A 295 -63.30 -0.31 8.77
C ARG A 295 -63.72 -1.50 9.62
N GLY A 296 -64.25 -1.16 10.82
CA GLY A 296 -64.69 -2.17 11.80
C GLY A 296 -63.54 -2.68 12.69
N PHE A 297 -62.40 -2.00 12.72
CA PHE A 297 -61.24 -2.41 13.52
C PHE A 297 -61.59 -2.56 15.03
N THR A 298 -62.35 -1.67 15.62
CA THR A 298 -62.76 -1.74 17.06
C THR A 298 -63.45 -3.09 17.35
N SER A 299 -64.42 -3.50 16.50
CA SER A 299 -65.08 -4.80 16.69
C SER A 299 -64.20 -5.98 16.38
N MET A 300 -63.21 -5.85 15.49
CA MET A 300 -62.20 -6.86 15.18
C MET A 300 -61.22 -7.02 16.35
N SER A 301 -60.76 -5.92 16.93
CA SER A 301 -59.81 -5.92 18.03
C SER A 301 -60.39 -6.49 19.34
N GLU A 302 -61.73 -6.47 19.49
CA GLU A 302 -62.37 -7.12 20.64
C GLU A 302 -62.46 -8.67 20.51
N ARG A 303 -62.29 -9.20 19.28
CA ARG A 303 -62.39 -10.65 19.00
C ARG A 303 -61.09 -11.37 18.83
N LEU A 304 -60.05 -10.67 18.39
CA LEU A 304 -58.72 -11.24 18.09
C LEU A 304 -57.80 -11.15 19.30
N ALA A 305 -56.84 -12.08 19.40
CA ALA A 305 -55.77 -11.92 20.38
C ALA A 305 -54.84 -10.75 20.03
N PRO A 306 -54.27 -10.07 21.06
CA PRO A 306 -53.39 -8.92 20.81
C PRO A 306 -52.23 -9.19 19.83
N GLU A 307 -51.66 -10.39 19.85
CA GLU A 307 -50.57 -10.82 18.96
C GLU A 307 -51.08 -10.92 17.52
N GLU A 308 -52.30 -11.41 17.30
CA GLU A 308 -52.91 -11.51 15.99
C GLU A 308 -53.23 -10.14 15.41
N ILE A 309 -53.66 -9.19 16.26
CA ILE A 309 -53.89 -7.77 15.87
C ILE A 309 -52.58 -7.15 15.40
N VAL A 310 -51.52 -7.28 16.18
CA VAL A 310 -50.17 -6.74 15.82
C VAL A 310 -49.68 -7.35 14.51
N SER A 311 -49.82 -8.68 14.34
CA SER A 311 -49.43 -9.37 13.12
C SER A 311 -50.21 -8.85 11.90
N MET A 312 -51.53 -8.71 12.04
CA MET A 312 -52.41 -8.19 11.00
C MET A 312 -52.08 -6.74 10.64
N LEU A 313 -51.88 -5.87 11.65
CA LEU A 313 -51.51 -4.47 11.42
C LEU A 313 -50.15 -4.37 10.71
N ASN A 314 -49.17 -5.17 11.10
CA ASN A 314 -47.86 -5.16 10.45
C ASN A 314 -47.95 -5.62 9.00
N GLU A 315 -48.75 -6.66 8.70
CA GLU A 315 -48.98 -7.14 7.33
C GLU A 315 -49.63 -6.01 6.50
N TYR A 316 -50.71 -5.41 7.00
CA TYR A 316 -51.39 -4.30 6.36
C TYR A 316 -50.50 -3.08 6.15
N PHE A 317 -49.84 -2.60 7.23
CA PHE A 317 -48.98 -1.42 7.16
C PHE A 317 -47.83 -1.60 6.21
N THR A 318 -47.19 -2.80 6.14
CA THR A 318 -46.09 -3.06 5.21
C THR A 318 -46.54 -2.76 3.78
N VAL A 319 -47.65 -3.35 3.33
CA VAL A 319 -48.15 -3.15 1.96
C VAL A 319 -48.49 -1.67 1.71
N MET A 320 -49.16 -1.04 2.65
CA MET A 320 -49.60 0.36 2.49
C MET A 320 -48.43 1.33 2.43
N VAL A 321 -47.45 1.16 3.30
CA VAL A 321 -46.24 2.00 3.34
C VAL A 321 -45.44 1.91 2.07
N ASP A 322 -45.25 0.70 1.53
CA ASP A 322 -44.54 0.48 0.26
C ASP A 322 -45.21 1.24 -0.90
N ILE A 323 -46.54 1.28 -0.93
CA ILE A 323 -47.27 2.04 -1.94
C ILE A 323 -47.11 3.55 -1.75
N ILE A 324 -47.15 4.04 -0.51
CA ILE A 324 -46.91 5.47 -0.22
C ILE A 324 -45.53 5.89 -0.71
N ILE A 325 -44.50 5.09 -0.40
CA ILE A 325 -43.12 5.36 -0.81
C ILE A 325 -42.95 5.28 -2.33
N THR A 326 -43.58 4.32 -2.99
CA THR A 326 -43.52 4.18 -4.46
C THR A 326 -44.06 5.41 -5.19
N HIS A 327 -45.08 6.06 -4.62
CA HIS A 327 -45.62 7.31 -5.13
C HIS A 327 -44.94 8.57 -4.56
N GLU A 328 -43.76 8.39 -3.90
CA GLU A 328 -42.99 9.48 -3.29
C GLU A 328 -43.77 10.30 -2.23
N GLY A 329 -44.74 9.66 -1.59
CA GLY A 329 -45.45 10.19 -0.42
C GLY A 329 -44.60 10.04 0.83
N ASN A 330 -44.82 10.90 1.80
CA ASN A 330 -44.23 10.84 3.13
C ASN A 330 -45.22 10.25 4.12
N LEU A 331 -44.96 9.05 4.66
CA LEU A 331 -45.71 8.53 5.80
C LEU A 331 -45.38 9.40 7.02
N ASP A 332 -46.37 10.10 7.54
CA ASP A 332 -46.22 10.95 8.70
C ASP A 332 -46.26 10.14 10.00
N LYS A 333 -47.37 9.44 10.24
CA LYS A 333 -47.52 8.59 11.43
C LYS A 333 -48.63 7.56 11.29
N PHE A 334 -48.58 6.58 12.17
CA PHE A 334 -49.68 5.67 12.47
C PHE A 334 -50.49 6.22 13.65
N ILE A 335 -51.82 6.12 13.60
CA ILE A 335 -52.74 6.58 14.65
C ILE A 335 -53.69 5.41 14.95
N GLY A 336 -53.21 4.47 15.81
CA GLY A 336 -53.90 3.20 15.99
C GLY A 336 -53.83 2.33 14.73
N ASP A 337 -54.99 2.01 14.15
CA ASP A 337 -55.13 1.30 12.86
C ASP A 337 -55.16 2.25 11.64
N ALA A 338 -55.21 3.56 11.89
CA ALA A 338 -55.13 4.57 10.86
C ALA A 338 -53.72 4.97 10.51
N MET A 339 -53.51 5.48 9.31
CA MET A 339 -52.26 6.08 8.87
C MET A 339 -52.50 7.46 8.24
N MET A 340 -51.52 8.33 8.38
CA MET A 340 -51.49 9.64 7.75
C MET A 340 -50.30 9.74 6.81
N ALA A 341 -50.55 10.06 5.55
CA ALA A 341 -49.51 10.33 4.56
C ALA A 341 -49.63 11.75 3.99
N ILE A 342 -48.49 12.34 3.63
CA ILE A 342 -48.37 13.72 3.16
C ILE A 342 -47.71 13.70 1.77
N PHE A 343 -48.29 14.43 0.82
CA PHE A 343 -47.71 14.67 -0.51
C PHE A 343 -47.51 16.18 -0.66
N GLY A 344 -46.29 16.64 -0.99
CA GLY A 344 -45.90 18.04 -1.05
C GLY A 344 -45.04 18.54 0.11
N ALA A 345 -44.75 17.67 1.09
CA ALA A 345 -43.79 17.92 2.16
C ALA A 345 -43.18 16.62 2.67
N PRO A 346 -41.87 16.55 2.93
CA PRO A 346 -40.87 17.61 2.78
C PRO A 346 -40.50 17.94 1.34
N LEU A 347 -40.74 17.05 0.40
CA LEU A 347 -40.51 17.23 -1.04
C LEU A 347 -41.79 17.63 -1.74
N ARG A 348 -41.72 18.51 -2.72
CA ARG A 348 -42.88 19.01 -3.48
C ARG A 348 -42.75 18.57 -4.93
N HIS A 349 -43.88 18.07 -5.47
CA HIS A 349 -44.04 17.75 -6.87
C HIS A 349 -45.21 18.54 -7.46
N PRO A 350 -45.22 18.85 -8.75
CA PRO A 350 -46.32 19.59 -9.39
C PRO A 350 -47.67 18.85 -9.33
N ASP A 351 -47.65 17.56 -9.22
CA ASP A 351 -48.78 16.62 -9.29
C ASP A 351 -49.10 15.96 -7.93
N ASP A 352 -48.67 16.55 -6.81
CA ASP A 352 -48.90 16.01 -5.46
C ASP A 352 -50.37 15.57 -5.19
N PRO A 353 -51.42 16.31 -5.59
CA PRO A 353 -52.81 15.86 -5.39
C PRO A 353 -53.11 14.58 -6.21
N LEU A 354 -52.62 14.48 -7.42
CA LEU A 354 -52.82 13.31 -8.28
C LEU A 354 -52.06 12.09 -7.73
N ARG A 355 -50.87 12.30 -7.24
CA ARG A 355 -50.09 11.25 -6.55
C ARG A 355 -50.84 10.71 -5.34
N ALA A 356 -51.39 11.57 -4.50
CA ALA A 356 -52.18 11.17 -3.34
C ALA A 356 -53.36 10.31 -3.74
N VAL A 357 -54.10 10.70 -4.81
CA VAL A 357 -55.25 9.91 -5.28
C VAL A 357 -54.82 8.59 -5.93
N ARG A 358 -53.77 8.58 -6.72
CA ARG A 358 -53.23 7.33 -7.29
C ARG A 358 -52.77 6.38 -6.19
N THR A 359 -52.08 6.87 -5.17
CA THR A 359 -51.70 6.10 -3.98
C THR A 359 -52.92 5.45 -3.35
N ALA A 360 -54.00 6.21 -3.13
CA ALA A 360 -55.23 5.69 -2.55
C ALA A 360 -55.87 4.57 -3.41
N VAL A 361 -55.83 4.73 -4.74
CA VAL A 361 -56.34 3.71 -5.67
C VAL A 361 -55.49 2.42 -5.57
N ASP A 362 -54.18 2.58 -5.60
CA ASP A 362 -53.27 1.41 -5.56
C ASP A 362 -53.32 0.73 -4.18
N MET A 363 -53.50 1.48 -3.09
CA MET A 363 -53.79 0.91 -1.75
C MET A 363 -55.01 0.04 -1.74
N GLN A 364 -56.13 0.48 -2.35
CA GLN A 364 -57.37 -0.29 -2.40
C GLN A 364 -57.17 -1.57 -3.26
N ARG A 365 -56.46 -1.47 -4.37
CA ARG A 365 -56.17 -2.64 -5.26
C ARG A 365 -55.28 -3.67 -4.56
N ALA A 366 -54.21 -3.21 -3.95
CA ALA A 366 -53.31 -4.11 -3.23
C ALA A 366 -53.99 -4.78 -2.03
N LEU A 367 -54.95 -4.10 -1.42
CA LEU A 367 -55.72 -4.67 -0.33
C LEU A 367 -56.70 -5.76 -0.80
N LEU A 368 -57.20 -5.69 -2.05
CA LEU A 368 -57.94 -6.78 -2.63
C LEU A 368 -57.07 -8.05 -2.78
N GLU A 369 -55.86 -7.90 -3.32
CA GLU A 369 -54.91 -9.00 -3.47
C GLU A 369 -54.52 -9.57 -2.10
N LEU A 370 -54.26 -8.72 -1.12
CA LEU A 370 -53.93 -9.13 0.24
C LEU A 370 -55.13 -9.93 0.86
N ASN A 371 -56.35 -9.48 0.65
CA ASN A 371 -57.53 -10.17 1.15
C ASN A 371 -57.76 -11.53 0.50
N GLU A 372 -57.45 -11.73 -0.79
CA GLU A 372 -57.47 -13.04 -1.42
C GLU A 372 -56.49 -14.01 -0.76
N GLU A 373 -55.32 -13.50 -0.37
CA GLU A 373 -54.32 -14.31 0.31
C GLU A 373 -54.75 -14.61 1.77
N ARG A 374 -55.34 -13.64 2.45
CA ARG A 374 -55.90 -13.80 3.81
C ARG A 374 -57.04 -14.80 3.84
N ASP A 375 -57.95 -14.74 2.87
CA ASP A 375 -59.04 -15.69 2.72
C ASP A 375 -58.55 -17.13 2.55
N ARG A 376 -57.55 -17.36 1.69
CA ARG A 376 -56.89 -18.68 1.51
C ARG A 376 -56.27 -19.24 2.82
N ARG A 377 -55.93 -18.36 3.77
CA ARG A 377 -55.42 -18.74 5.10
C ARG A 377 -56.53 -18.78 6.18
N GLY A 378 -57.76 -18.50 5.81
CA GLY A 378 -58.89 -18.44 6.75
C GLY A 378 -58.88 -17.23 7.66
N ALA A 379 -58.13 -16.15 7.32
CA ALA A 379 -58.03 -14.92 8.07
C ALA A 379 -59.12 -13.91 7.64
N GLU A 380 -59.56 -13.06 8.58
CA GLU A 380 -60.59 -12.06 8.33
C GLU A 380 -60.10 -10.99 7.33
N ALA A 381 -60.93 -10.63 6.34
CA ALA A 381 -60.61 -9.63 5.34
C ALA A 381 -60.51 -8.23 5.93
N ILE A 382 -59.57 -7.41 5.46
CA ILE A 382 -59.32 -6.04 5.87
C ILE A 382 -59.93 -5.10 4.83
N TYR A 383 -60.72 -4.14 5.28
CA TYR A 383 -61.30 -3.10 4.42
C TYR A 383 -60.93 -1.73 4.96
N ILE A 384 -60.46 -0.81 4.11
CA ILE A 384 -60.12 0.54 4.48
C ILE A 384 -61.06 1.57 3.86
N GLY A 385 -61.18 2.71 4.55
CA GLY A 385 -61.78 3.93 4.02
C GLY A 385 -60.70 5.02 3.94
N ILE A 386 -60.63 5.73 2.81
CA ILE A 386 -59.62 6.76 2.57
C ILE A 386 -60.24 8.13 2.39
N GLY A 387 -59.63 9.14 3.00
CA GLY A 387 -60.01 10.57 2.83
C GLY A 387 -58.78 11.40 2.45
N ILE A 388 -58.94 12.24 1.42
CA ILE A 388 -57.87 13.12 0.94
C ILE A 388 -58.34 14.58 0.91
N ALA A 389 -57.52 15.47 1.46
CA ALA A 389 -57.72 16.92 1.33
C ALA A 389 -56.42 17.60 0.88
N THR A 390 -56.55 18.58 0.00
CA THR A 390 -55.43 19.38 -0.53
C THR A 390 -55.65 20.86 -0.17
N GLY A 391 -54.62 21.50 0.32
CA GLY A 391 -54.62 22.94 0.60
C GLY A 391 -53.37 23.41 1.33
N ASP A 392 -53.44 24.60 1.90
CA ASP A 392 -52.30 25.23 2.56
C ASP A 392 -52.13 24.70 3.99
N VAL A 393 -50.96 24.26 4.31
CA VAL A 393 -50.57 23.76 5.64
C VAL A 393 -49.25 24.41 6.07
N VAL A 394 -48.92 24.31 7.34
CA VAL A 394 -47.60 24.63 7.86
C VAL A 394 -46.86 23.29 8.07
N ALA A 395 -45.80 23.06 7.30
CA ALA A 395 -44.97 21.87 7.36
C ALA A 395 -43.64 22.17 8.07
N GLY A 396 -43.20 21.33 8.98
CA GLY A 396 -41.94 21.56 9.68
C GLY A 396 -41.73 20.64 10.87
N ASN A 397 -40.66 20.91 11.63
CA ASN A 397 -40.38 20.23 12.88
C ASN A 397 -41.29 20.74 13.99
N ILE A 398 -42.13 19.90 14.51
CA ILE A 398 -43.17 20.23 15.50
C ILE A 398 -42.86 19.42 16.76
N GLY A 399 -42.94 20.07 17.92
CA GLY A 399 -42.71 19.41 19.21
C GLY A 399 -41.89 20.26 20.16
N SER A 400 -40.98 19.59 20.87
CA SER A 400 -40.04 20.20 21.81
C SER A 400 -38.60 19.90 21.40
N GLU A 401 -37.62 20.61 21.98
CA GLU A 401 -36.18 20.31 21.78
C GLU A 401 -35.81 18.86 22.10
N LYS A 402 -36.56 18.19 22.99
CA LYS A 402 -36.29 16.79 23.40
C LYS A 402 -37.03 15.75 22.54
N ARG A 403 -38.11 16.16 21.85
CA ARG A 403 -38.91 15.28 20.99
C ARG A 403 -39.56 16.08 19.87
N MET A 404 -39.11 15.86 18.67
CA MET A 404 -39.62 16.53 17.46
C MET A 404 -40.17 15.50 16.49
N GLU A 405 -41.15 15.90 15.73
CA GLU A 405 -41.70 15.16 14.61
C GLU A 405 -41.79 16.11 13.41
N TYR A 406 -41.34 15.66 12.23
CA TYR A 406 -41.62 16.43 11.02
C TYR A 406 -43.02 16.11 10.57
N SER A 407 -43.93 17.09 10.62
CA SER A 407 -45.33 16.89 10.32
C SER A 407 -45.95 18.17 9.75
N VAL A 408 -47.26 18.16 9.51
CA VAL A 408 -48.02 19.28 8.99
C VAL A 408 -49.15 19.67 9.93
N ILE A 409 -49.43 20.99 10.06
CA ILE A 409 -50.55 21.52 10.79
C ILE A 409 -51.35 22.41 9.84
N GLY A 410 -52.69 22.29 9.89
CA GLY A 410 -53.60 23.10 9.10
C GLY A 410 -55.01 22.56 9.13
N ASP A 411 -55.95 23.38 8.66
CA ASP A 411 -57.38 22.99 8.58
C ASP A 411 -57.58 21.81 7.63
N GLU A 412 -56.73 21.68 6.61
CA GLU A 412 -56.75 20.59 5.63
C GLU A 412 -56.42 19.23 6.24
N VAL A 413 -55.58 19.16 7.28
CA VAL A 413 -55.28 17.92 8.01
C VAL A 413 -56.57 17.42 8.70
N ASN A 414 -57.30 18.33 9.37
CA ASN A 414 -58.55 18.00 10.01
C ASN A 414 -59.64 17.67 8.98
N LEU A 415 -59.64 18.35 7.83
CA LEU A 415 -60.58 18.09 6.75
C LEU A 415 -60.41 16.70 6.18
N ALA A 416 -59.14 16.27 5.89
CA ALA A 416 -58.86 14.95 5.40
C ALA A 416 -59.31 13.84 6.36
N ALA A 417 -59.01 13.98 7.66
CA ALA A 417 -59.48 13.05 8.70
C ALA A 417 -61.00 12.95 8.78
N ARG A 418 -61.68 14.08 8.68
CA ARG A 418 -63.15 14.13 8.71
C ARG A 418 -63.79 13.52 7.46
N ILE A 419 -63.22 13.74 6.30
CA ILE A 419 -63.64 13.10 5.04
C ILE A 419 -63.42 11.60 5.15
N GLN A 420 -62.26 11.15 5.66
CA GLN A 420 -61.97 9.74 5.87
C GLN A 420 -62.99 9.07 6.80
N SER A 421 -63.43 9.74 7.90
CA SER A 421 -64.45 9.19 8.80
C SER A 421 -65.82 8.96 8.14
N LYS A 422 -66.10 9.62 7.02
CA LYS A 422 -67.31 9.47 6.22
C LYS A 422 -67.17 8.45 5.09
N SER A 423 -65.95 7.98 4.78
CA SER A 423 -65.72 6.98 3.76
C SER A 423 -66.23 5.61 4.23
N GLY A 424 -66.88 4.86 3.37
CA GLY A 424 -67.26 3.47 3.58
C GLY A 424 -66.11 2.51 3.34
N LYS A 425 -66.40 1.18 3.45
CA LYS A 425 -65.47 0.13 3.03
C LYS A 425 -65.13 0.32 1.56
N GLN A 426 -63.84 0.21 1.23
CA GLN A 426 -63.32 0.33 -0.14
C GLN A 426 -63.67 1.66 -0.84
N LYS A 427 -63.87 2.74 -0.10
CA LYS A 427 -64.19 4.07 -0.67
C LYS A 427 -63.04 5.04 -0.49
N ILE A 428 -62.79 5.84 -1.52
CA ILE A 428 -61.85 6.97 -1.53
C ILE A 428 -62.68 8.24 -1.71
N LEU A 429 -62.60 9.09 -0.70
CA LEU A 429 -63.31 10.38 -0.70
C LEU A 429 -62.33 11.55 -0.74
N ILE A 430 -62.61 12.56 -1.55
CA ILE A 430 -61.71 13.70 -1.75
C ILE A 430 -62.44 15.02 -1.56
N CYS A 431 -61.71 16.06 -1.12
CA CYS A 431 -62.24 17.42 -0.98
C CYS A 431 -62.35 18.15 -2.34
N PRO A 432 -63.03 19.30 -2.42
CA PRO A 432 -63.19 20.07 -3.67
C PRO A 432 -61.87 20.52 -4.28
N GLU A 433 -60.87 20.88 -3.47
CA GLU A 433 -59.57 21.31 -3.98
C GLU A 433 -58.78 20.13 -4.58
N THR A 434 -58.84 18.94 -3.96
CA THR A 434 -58.27 17.72 -4.54
C THR A 434 -58.99 17.38 -5.86
N PHE A 435 -60.34 17.44 -5.87
CA PHE A 435 -61.15 17.20 -7.08
C PHE A 435 -60.71 18.10 -8.24
N LYS A 436 -60.60 19.43 -8.02
CA LYS A 436 -60.13 20.38 -9.04
C LYS A 436 -58.79 20.01 -9.63
N ALA A 437 -57.88 19.48 -8.82
CA ALA A 437 -56.53 19.14 -9.23
C ALA A 437 -56.46 17.82 -10.01
N VAL A 438 -57.44 16.89 -9.83
CA VAL A 438 -57.41 15.56 -10.47
C VAL A 438 -58.51 15.39 -11.53
N GLN A 439 -59.39 16.42 -11.73
CA GLN A 439 -60.41 16.35 -12.77
C GLN A 439 -59.78 16.23 -14.15
N GLY A 440 -60.25 15.26 -14.95
CA GLY A 440 -59.64 14.93 -16.26
C GLY A 440 -58.67 13.77 -16.19
N GLU A 441 -58.07 13.47 -15.04
CA GLU A 441 -57.17 12.30 -14.84
C GLU A 441 -57.87 11.15 -14.09
N MET A 442 -58.81 11.50 -13.18
CA MET A 442 -59.53 10.52 -12.34
C MET A 442 -61.01 10.68 -12.50
N LYS A 443 -61.71 9.53 -12.61
CA LYS A 443 -63.18 9.50 -12.63
C LYS A 443 -63.74 9.67 -11.22
N THR A 444 -64.63 10.64 -11.02
CA THR A 444 -65.19 10.98 -9.70
C THR A 444 -66.72 11.16 -9.77
N ILE A 445 -67.39 10.88 -8.66
CA ILE A 445 -68.82 11.03 -8.50
C ILE A 445 -69.04 12.04 -7.36
N PRO A 446 -69.78 13.15 -7.56
CA PRO A 446 -70.15 14.08 -6.47
C PRO A 446 -71.13 13.36 -5.54
N LEU A 447 -70.90 13.48 -4.23
CA LEU A 447 -71.77 13.01 -3.19
C LEU A 447 -72.59 14.17 -2.65
N GLU A 448 -73.64 13.93 -1.87
CA GLU A 448 -74.37 14.98 -1.18
C GLU A 448 -73.42 15.77 -0.23
N PRO A 449 -73.55 17.09 -0.17
CA PRO A 449 -72.76 17.90 0.75
C PRO A 449 -72.99 17.47 2.22
N VAL A 450 -71.88 17.26 2.94
CA VAL A 450 -71.92 16.70 4.30
C VAL A 450 -71.48 17.74 5.32
N MET A 451 -72.25 17.86 6.39
CA MET A 451 -71.79 18.63 7.54
C MET A 451 -70.66 17.89 8.24
N LEU A 452 -69.54 18.56 8.24
CA LEU A 452 -68.34 18.04 8.94
C LEU A 452 -68.17 18.79 10.28
N LYS A 453 -67.84 18.10 11.35
CA LYS A 453 -67.68 18.73 12.70
C LYS A 453 -66.70 19.90 12.60
N GLY A 454 -67.18 21.12 13.10
CA GLY A 454 -66.37 22.35 13.09
C GLY A 454 -66.29 23.08 11.74
N LYS A 455 -67.10 22.72 10.75
CA LYS A 455 -67.35 23.56 9.57
C LYS A 455 -68.74 24.23 9.70
N SER A 456 -68.82 25.49 9.35
CA SER A 456 -70.06 26.30 9.41
C SER A 456 -71.03 26.00 8.28
N HIS A 457 -70.54 25.40 7.20
CA HIS A 457 -71.33 25.03 6.02
C HIS A 457 -71.07 23.61 5.58
N PRO A 458 -72.02 22.93 4.91
CA PRO A 458 -71.85 21.66 4.33
C PRO A 458 -70.65 21.67 3.31
N VAL A 459 -69.81 20.70 3.38
CA VAL A 459 -68.65 20.53 2.44
C VAL A 459 -69.04 19.58 1.36
N GLN A 460 -68.85 19.97 0.10
CA GLN A 460 -68.98 19.08 -1.05
C GLN A 460 -67.81 18.05 -1.05
N ILE A 461 -68.12 16.79 -1.15
CA ILE A 461 -67.14 15.72 -1.25
C ILE A 461 -67.38 14.89 -2.53
N TYR A 462 -66.32 14.26 -3.01
CA TYR A 462 -66.37 13.46 -4.23
C TYR A 462 -65.82 12.06 -3.96
N GLU A 463 -66.46 11.04 -4.51
CA GLU A 463 -65.97 9.69 -4.46
C GLU A 463 -65.13 9.40 -5.73
N VAL A 464 -63.94 8.87 -5.56
CA VAL A 464 -63.07 8.41 -6.68
C VAL A 464 -63.50 7.02 -7.10
N VAL A 465 -63.70 6.83 -8.43
CA VAL A 465 -64.05 5.57 -9.03
C VAL A 465 -62.78 4.96 -9.66
N TYR A 466 -62.41 3.75 -9.25
CA TYR A 466 -61.13 3.10 -9.66
C TYR A 466 -61.33 1.66 -10.12
#